data_d6ae477903607badaec2ea8fa0e0b2b3
#
_entry.id   d6ae477903607badaec2ea8fa0e0b2b3
#
_cell.length_a   1.000
_cell.length_b   1.000
_cell.length_c   1.000
_cell.angle_alpha   90.00
_cell.angle_beta   90.00
_cell.angle_gamma   90.00
#
_symmetry.space_group_name_H-M   'P 1'
#
loop_
_entity.id
_entity.type
_entity.pdbx_description
1 polymer ?
#
loop_
_entity_poly.entity_id
_entity_poly.type
_entity_poly.pdbx_seq_one_letter_code
_entity_poly.pdbx_strand_id
1 'polypeptide(L)'
;YEQVAIRKKEGNPSQSDISKECKAIEQRIRRTILAAMVNLANLGLVDYTSTEFEYYAPRYFDFSEIRLLMTQIREGKEQKVKVNTKKFVQVLFVDAHSKIN
;
A
#
# COMPACT_ATOMS: atom_id res chain seq x y z
N TYR A 1 -15.08 -8.26 -8.27
CA TYR A 1 -14.20 -7.76 -9.34
C TYR A 1 -14.02 -8.78 -10.43
N GLU A 2 -13.73 -10.02 -10.08
CA GLU A 2 -13.55 -11.07 -11.07
C GLU A 2 -14.84 -11.33 -11.82
N GLN A 3 -15.96 -11.27 -11.15
CA GLN A 3 -17.26 -11.48 -11.79
C GLN A 3 -17.57 -10.37 -12.78
N VAL A 4 -17.20 -9.13 -12.48
CA VAL A 4 -17.41 -8.01 -13.39
C VAL A 4 -16.56 -8.18 -14.63
N ALA A 5 -15.29 -8.56 -14.48
CA ALA A 5 -14.40 -8.80 -15.59
C ALA A 5 -14.92 -9.94 -16.48
N ILE A 6 -15.41 -11.00 -15.86
CA ILE A 6 -15.96 -12.15 -16.58
C ILE A 6 -17.22 -11.76 -17.35
N ARG A 7 -18.10 -10.93 -16.77
CA ARG A 7 -19.32 -10.49 -17.42
C ARG A 7 -19.09 -9.60 -18.63
N LYS A 8 -18.03 -8.82 -18.60
CA LYS A 8 -17.69 -7.95 -19.73
C LYS A 8 -17.25 -8.72 -20.95
N LYS A 9 -16.77 -9.93 -20.77
CA LYS A 9 -16.31 -10.77 -21.85
C LYS A 9 -17.36 -11.81 -22.16
N GLU A 10 -17.86 -11.77 -23.35
CA GLU A 10 -18.83 -12.77 -23.78
C GLU A 10 -18.12 -14.12 -23.87
N GLY A 11 -18.75 -15.13 -23.28
CA GLY A 11 -18.17 -16.44 -23.20
C GLY A 11 -17.17 -16.56 -22.06
N ASN A 12 -16.32 -17.57 -22.12
CA ASN A 12 -15.35 -17.83 -21.07
C ASN A 12 -14.08 -17.02 -21.31
N PRO A 13 -13.72 -16.13 -20.35
CA PRO A 13 -12.46 -15.41 -20.47
C PRO A 13 -11.28 -16.38 -20.37
N SER A 14 -10.21 -16.08 -21.05
CA SER A 14 -9.02 -16.91 -20.96
C SER A 14 -8.36 -16.68 -19.59
N GLN A 15 -7.56 -17.66 -19.19
CA GLN A 15 -6.80 -17.58 -17.95
C GLN A 15 -5.87 -16.35 -17.95
N SER A 16 -5.33 -16.00 -19.11
CA SER A 16 -4.44 -14.84 -19.23
C SER A 16 -5.18 -13.52 -19.02
N ASP A 17 -6.46 -13.44 -19.43
CA ASP A 17 -7.26 -12.23 -19.21
C ASP A 17 -7.55 -12.01 -17.73
N ILE A 18 -7.89 -13.05 -17.01
CA ILE A 18 -8.12 -12.99 -15.56
C ILE A 18 -6.84 -12.60 -14.87
N SER A 19 -5.71 -13.17 -15.27
CA SER A 19 -4.41 -12.87 -14.70
C SER A 19 -4.04 -11.39 -14.88
N LYS A 20 -4.31 -10.84 -16.06
CA LYS A 20 -4.04 -9.42 -16.35
C LYS A 20 -4.88 -8.50 -15.47
N GLU A 21 -6.17 -8.84 -15.28
CA GLU A 21 -7.04 -8.07 -14.40
C GLU A 21 -6.56 -8.09 -12.96
N CYS A 22 -6.17 -9.25 -12.47
CA CYS A 22 -5.65 -9.39 -11.10
C CYS A 22 -4.37 -8.58 -10.90
N LYS A 23 -3.48 -8.59 -11.90
CA LYS A 23 -2.25 -7.79 -11.84
C LYS A 23 -2.53 -6.29 -11.85
N ALA A 24 -3.52 -5.86 -12.64
CA ALA A 24 -3.89 -4.45 -12.70
C ALA A 24 -4.42 -3.97 -11.34
N ILE A 25 -5.26 -4.78 -10.70
CA ILE A 25 -5.79 -4.47 -9.36
C ILE A 25 -4.66 -4.42 -8.35
N GLU A 26 -3.76 -5.39 -8.39
CA GLU A 26 -2.60 -5.45 -7.50
C GLU A 26 -1.73 -4.19 -7.64
N GLN A 27 -1.48 -3.73 -8.87
CA GLN A 27 -0.70 -2.53 -9.10
C GLN A 27 -1.37 -1.27 -8.57
N ARG A 28 -2.69 -1.19 -8.67
CA ARG A 28 -3.44 -0.06 -8.09
C ARG A 28 -3.32 -0.05 -6.56
N ILE A 29 -3.43 -1.21 -5.94
CA ILE A 29 -3.28 -1.34 -4.49
C ILE A 29 -1.88 -0.91 -4.07
N ARG A 30 -0.85 -1.36 -4.77
CA ARG A 30 0.54 -0.99 -4.47
C ARG A 30 0.75 0.52 -4.57
N ARG A 31 0.20 1.16 -5.59
CA ARG A 31 0.32 2.61 -5.77
C ARG A 31 -0.38 3.37 -4.65
N THR A 32 -1.54 2.88 -4.22
CA THR A 32 -2.28 3.48 -3.10
C THR A 32 -1.48 3.36 -1.81
N ILE A 33 -0.89 2.20 -1.55
CA ILE A 33 -0.06 1.99 -0.36
C ILE A 33 1.17 2.88 -0.42
N LEU A 34 1.81 2.98 -1.58
CA LEU A 34 2.98 3.83 -1.74
C LEU A 34 2.64 5.31 -1.47
N ALA A 35 1.49 5.76 -1.96
CA ALA A 35 1.03 7.14 -1.68
C ALA A 35 0.86 7.36 -0.17
N ALA A 36 0.31 6.37 0.53
CA ALA A 36 0.17 6.44 1.98
C ALA A 36 1.55 6.48 2.68
N MET A 37 2.50 5.70 2.19
CA MET A 37 3.87 5.71 2.70
C MET A 37 4.52 7.09 2.53
N VAL A 38 4.34 7.71 1.36
CA VAL A 38 4.88 9.04 1.07
C VAL A 38 4.28 10.07 2.02
N ASN A 39 2.96 10.03 2.22
CA ASN A 39 2.29 10.95 3.14
C ASN A 39 2.80 10.78 4.56
N LEU A 40 2.99 9.54 4.99
CA LEU A 40 3.48 9.25 6.33
C LEU A 40 4.94 9.68 6.50
N ALA A 41 5.77 9.47 5.47
CA ALA A 41 7.16 9.90 5.48
C ALA A 41 7.26 11.42 5.58
N ASN A 42 6.41 12.15 4.84
CA ASN A 42 6.36 13.61 4.93
C ASN A 42 5.95 14.08 6.31
N LEU A 43 4.97 13.40 6.93
CA LEU A 43 4.56 13.70 8.29
C LEU A 43 5.73 13.53 9.26
N GLY A 44 6.49 12.44 9.13
CA GLY A 44 7.65 12.18 9.96
C GLY A 44 8.78 13.20 9.77
N LEU A 45 8.91 13.74 8.55
CA LEU A 45 9.91 14.77 8.28
C LEU A 45 9.54 16.10 8.94
N VAL A 46 8.24 16.39 9.06
CA VAL A 46 7.76 17.59 9.73
C VAL A 46 7.78 17.41 11.24
N ASP A 47 7.31 16.27 11.73
CA ASP A 47 7.25 15.99 13.14
C ASP A 47 7.46 14.50 13.41
N TYR A 48 8.69 14.11 13.69
CA TYR A 48 9.06 12.71 13.92
C TYR A 48 8.36 12.14 15.18
N THR A 49 7.94 12.99 16.09
CA THR A 49 7.28 12.59 17.34
C THR A 49 5.75 12.57 17.23
N SER A 50 5.20 12.83 16.03
CA SER A 50 3.76 12.82 15.86
C SER A 50 3.18 11.44 16.22
N THR A 51 2.04 11.45 16.89
CA THR A 51 1.38 10.23 17.34
C THR A 51 1.01 9.35 16.13
N GLU A 52 0.54 9.96 15.06
CA GLU A 52 0.17 9.24 13.84
C GLU A 52 1.38 8.56 13.22
N PHE A 53 2.50 9.27 13.13
CA PHE A 53 3.71 8.70 12.56
C PHE A 53 4.21 7.53 13.42
N GLU A 54 4.27 7.70 14.72
CA GLU A 54 4.74 6.66 15.63
C GLU A 54 3.86 5.41 15.61
N TYR A 55 2.55 5.61 15.44
CA TYR A 55 1.61 4.49 15.43
C TYR A 55 1.63 3.75 14.10
N TYR A 56 1.52 4.47 12.99
CA TYR A 56 1.30 3.84 11.68
C TYR A 56 2.58 3.39 10.99
N ALA A 57 3.68 4.11 11.17
CA ALA A 57 4.90 3.82 10.40
C ALA A 57 5.44 2.41 10.67
N PRO A 58 5.68 1.99 11.92
CA PRO A 58 6.20 0.64 12.16
C PRO A 58 5.13 -0.44 12.07
N ARG A 59 3.85 -0.07 12.23
CA ARG A 59 2.78 -1.05 12.30
C ARG A 59 2.31 -1.50 10.92
N TYR A 60 2.06 -0.56 10.02
CA TYR A 60 1.52 -0.86 8.69
C TYR A 60 2.59 -1.11 7.64
N PHE A 61 3.79 -0.59 7.87
CA PHE A 61 4.87 -0.64 6.89
C PHE A 61 6.14 -1.18 7.54
N ASP A 62 7.13 -1.51 6.71
CA ASP A 62 8.46 -1.80 7.22
C ASP A 62 9.13 -0.47 7.53
N PHE A 63 9.44 -0.26 8.80
CA PHE A 63 9.95 1.05 9.25
C PHE A 63 11.25 1.44 8.53
N SER A 64 12.07 0.46 8.20
CA SER A 64 13.29 0.71 7.43
C SER A 64 13.01 1.30 6.07
N GLU A 65 11.91 0.88 5.42
CA GLU A 65 11.50 1.42 4.12
C GLU A 65 10.95 2.84 4.27
N ILE A 66 10.22 3.12 5.35
CA ILE A 66 9.76 4.48 5.65
C ILE A 66 10.95 5.41 5.87
N ARG A 67 11.96 4.98 6.62
CA ARG A 67 13.16 5.79 6.85
C ARG A 67 13.93 6.04 5.57
N LEU A 68 14.03 5.02 4.71
CA LEU A 68 14.65 5.17 3.40
C LEU A 68 13.89 6.19 2.56
N LEU A 69 12.57 6.11 2.54
CA LEU A 69 11.74 7.04 1.81
C LEU A 69 11.89 8.48 2.33
N MET A 70 11.96 8.65 3.65
CA MET A 70 12.21 9.96 4.26
C MET A 70 13.53 10.55 3.79
N THR A 71 14.58 9.72 3.73
CA THR A 71 15.89 10.14 3.24
C THR A 71 15.82 10.56 1.78
N GLN A 72 15.15 9.76 0.95
CA GLN A 72 15.00 10.06 -0.47
C GLN A 72 14.26 11.37 -0.69
N ILE A 73 13.18 11.61 0.05
CA ILE A 73 12.43 12.87 -0.05
C ILE A 73 13.27 14.05 0.37
N ARG A 74 13.97 13.92 1.51
CA ARG A 74 14.81 15.01 2.04
C ARG A 74 15.93 15.38 1.09
N GLU A 75 16.50 14.41 0.40
CA GLU A 75 17.60 14.61 -0.51
C GLU A 75 17.18 14.90 -1.94
N GLY A 76 15.87 14.94 -2.20
CA GLY A 76 15.35 15.19 -3.53
C GLY A 76 15.59 14.06 -4.50
N LYS A 77 15.79 12.85 -4.01
CA LYS A 77 16.05 11.69 -4.85
C LYS A 77 14.75 11.01 -5.28
N GLU A 78 14.86 10.15 -6.29
CA GLU A 78 13.73 9.35 -6.74
C GLU A 78 13.26 8.43 -5.64
N GLN A 79 11.94 8.31 -5.50
CA GLN A 79 11.33 7.50 -4.45
C GLN A 79 11.26 6.04 -4.87
N LYS A 80 12.18 5.24 -4.36
CA LYS A 80 12.26 3.81 -4.63
C LYS A 80 12.32 3.05 -3.31
N VAL A 81 11.19 2.47 -2.92
CA VAL A 81 11.10 1.67 -1.70
C VAL A 81 10.24 0.44 -1.96
N LYS A 82 10.40 -0.57 -1.12
CA LYS A 82 9.60 -1.77 -1.22
C LYS A 82 8.26 -1.57 -0.53
N VAL A 83 7.20 -1.98 -1.21
CA VAL A 83 5.85 -1.93 -0.67
C VAL A 83 5.46 -3.32 -0.20
N ASN A 84 5.25 -3.48 1.10
CA ASN A 84 4.81 -4.75 1.66
C ASN A 84 3.29 -4.78 1.73
N THR A 85 2.67 -5.13 0.62
CA THR A 85 1.22 -5.17 0.47
C THR A 85 0.58 -6.12 1.47
N LYS A 86 1.18 -7.29 1.65
CA LYS A 86 0.63 -8.32 2.54
C LYS A 86 0.56 -7.83 3.98
N LYS A 87 1.63 -7.21 4.46
CA LYS A 87 1.66 -6.65 5.82
C LYS A 87 0.60 -5.58 6.00
N PHE A 88 0.50 -4.66 5.04
CA PHE A 88 -0.47 -3.57 5.11
C PHE A 88 -1.90 -4.12 5.21
N VAL A 89 -2.24 -5.06 4.33
CA VAL A 89 -3.59 -5.63 4.29
C VAL A 89 -3.89 -6.41 5.57
N GLN A 90 -2.92 -7.18 6.07
CA GLN A 90 -3.11 -7.94 7.31
C GLN A 90 -3.35 -7.04 8.51
N VAL A 91 -2.57 -5.97 8.65
CA VAL A 91 -2.72 -5.04 9.76
C VAL A 91 -4.03 -4.27 9.66
N LEU A 92 -4.38 -3.84 8.45
CA LEU A 92 -5.64 -3.14 8.20
C LEU A 92 -6.83 -4.02 8.59
N PHE A 93 -6.78 -5.30 8.22
CA PHE A 93 -7.83 -6.25 8.56
C PHE A 93 -7.96 -6.41 10.08
N VAL A 94 -6.84 -6.58 10.77
CA VAL A 94 -6.83 -6.73 12.22
C VAL A 94 -7.38 -5.49 12.92
N ASP A 95 -6.95 -4.30 12.49
CA ASP A 95 -7.41 -3.04 13.07
C ASP A 95 -8.90 -2.83 12.83
N ALA A 96 -9.37 -3.10 11.62
CA ALA A 96 -10.79 -2.97 11.29
C ALA A 96 -11.64 -3.94 12.12
N HIS A 97 -11.18 -5.18 12.26
CA HIS A 97 -11.88 -6.20 13.04
C HIS A 97 -11.92 -5.82 14.53
N SER A 98 -10.84 -5.30 15.04
CA SER A 98 -10.73 -4.85 16.42
C SER A 98 -11.70 -3.71 16.74
N LYS A 99 -11.92 -2.81 15.78
CA LYS A 99 -12.83 -1.67 15.96
C LYS A 99 -14.30 -2.07 15.93
N ILE A 100 -14.64 -3.17 15.27
CA ILE A 100 -16.00 -3.65 15.18
C ILE A 100 -16.42 -4.29 16.51
N ASN A 101 -15.50 -4.90 17.20
CA ASN A 101 -15.72 -5.51 18.50
C ASN A 101 -15.51 -4.48 19.63
#